data_e26b45b19998937929635a1552d61e2d
#
_entry.id   e26b45b19998937929635a1552d61e2d
#
_cell.length_a   1.000
_cell.length_b   1.000
_cell.length_c   1.000
_cell.angle_alpha   90.00
_cell.angle_beta   90.00
_cell.angle_gamma   90.00
#
_symmetry.space_group_name_H-M   'P 1'
#
loop_
_entity.id
_entity.type
_entity.pdbx_description
1 polymer ?
#
loop_
_entity_poly.entity_id
_entity_poly.type
_entity_poly.pdbx_seq_one_letter_code
_entity_poly.pdbx_strand_id
1 'polypeptide(L)'
;MNKKKEIDHIEKFLTLCVEFAETYKKVGEKYKIYFQKVNECDKASSDLLHILELKPLTTSEKAKWATQMSIIRKDRRYFKDKAEALEDIVEKFKSWGQSFDGCMNKLGNIAGNARQKYRNREYRTYTPRVIKDAVIKPKK
;
A
#
# COMPACT_ATOMS: atom_id res chain seq x y z
N MET A 1 14.33 -25.86 -21.37
CA MET A 1 14.10 -24.91 -20.27
C MET A 1 14.11 -25.64 -18.92
N ASN A 2 14.87 -25.17 -17.94
CA ASN A 2 14.97 -25.83 -16.64
C ASN A 2 13.66 -25.63 -15.85
N LYS A 3 13.00 -26.70 -15.43
CA LYS A 3 11.73 -26.68 -14.67
C LYS A 3 11.81 -25.80 -13.41
N LYS A 4 12.95 -25.79 -12.75
CA LYS A 4 13.21 -24.97 -11.55
C LYS A 4 13.14 -23.47 -11.87
N LYS A 5 13.61 -23.05 -13.04
CA LYS A 5 13.61 -21.66 -13.47
C LYS A 5 12.20 -21.11 -13.72
N GLU A 6 11.31 -21.94 -14.24
CA GLU A 6 9.89 -21.56 -14.47
C GLU A 6 9.14 -21.36 -13.16
N ILE A 7 9.35 -22.24 -12.18
CA ILE A 7 8.77 -22.09 -10.83
C ILE A 7 9.22 -20.77 -10.21
N ASP A 8 10.53 -20.47 -10.29
CA ASP A 8 11.10 -19.25 -9.72
C ASP A 8 10.45 -17.98 -10.33
N HIS A 9 10.16 -17.97 -11.63
CA HIS A 9 9.47 -16.85 -12.29
C HIS A 9 8.03 -16.69 -11.84
N ILE A 10 7.29 -17.77 -11.67
CA ILE A 10 5.91 -17.74 -11.17
C ILE A 10 5.87 -17.21 -9.72
N GLU A 11 6.73 -17.75 -8.87
CA GLU A 11 6.83 -17.32 -7.47
C GLU A 11 7.27 -15.86 -7.35
N LYS A 12 8.23 -15.43 -8.15
CA LYS A 12 8.69 -14.04 -8.20
C LYS A 12 7.56 -13.10 -8.62
N PHE A 13 6.82 -13.44 -9.67
CA PHE A 13 5.68 -12.64 -10.12
C PHE A 13 4.62 -12.50 -9.04
N LEU A 14 4.26 -13.60 -8.38
CA LEU A 14 3.29 -13.60 -7.29
C LEU A 14 3.75 -12.73 -6.13
N THR A 15 5.02 -12.83 -5.73
CA THR A 15 5.61 -12.02 -4.68
C THR A 15 5.55 -10.53 -5.02
N LEU A 16 5.88 -10.15 -6.25
CA LEU A 16 5.82 -8.76 -6.69
C LEU A 16 4.38 -8.22 -6.69
N CYS A 17 3.40 -9.02 -7.07
CA CYS A 17 1.99 -8.63 -7.00
C CYS A 17 1.55 -8.36 -5.56
N VAL A 18 1.91 -9.23 -4.63
CA VAL A 18 1.59 -9.08 -3.20
C VAL A 18 2.28 -7.83 -2.62
N GLU A 19 3.57 -7.66 -2.86
CA GLU A 19 4.33 -6.49 -2.39
C GLU A 19 3.77 -5.18 -2.94
N PHE A 20 3.41 -5.15 -4.21
CA PHE A 20 2.80 -3.97 -4.82
C PHE A 20 1.46 -3.63 -4.17
N ALA A 21 0.58 -4.60 -3.98
CA ALA A 21 -0.73 -4.41 -3.37
C ALA A 21 -0.60 -3.89 -1.93
N GLU A 22 0.32 -4.46 -1.14
CA GLU A 22 0.59 -4.01 0.23
C GLU A 22 1.16 -2.60 0.28
N THR A 23 2.10 -2.28 -0.61
CA THR A 23 2.70 -0.94 -0.69
C THR A 23 1.67 0.10 -1.10
N TYR A 24 0.84 -0.21 -2.09
CA TYR A 24 -0.26 0.64 -2.51
C TYR A 24 -1.22 0.97 -1.37
N LYS A 25 -1.61 -0.05 -0.61
CA LYS A 25 -2.47 0.13 0.57
C LYS A 25 -1.81 1.04 1.62
N LYS A 26 -0.52 0.82 1.89
CA LYS A 26 0.24 1.65 2.85
C LYS A 26 0.35 3.11 2.42
N VAL A 27 0.50 3.39 1.13
CA VAL A 27 0.52 4.76 0.60
C VAL A 27 -0.78 5.50 0.96
N GLY A 28 -1.92 4.88 0.73
CA GLY A 28 -3.22 5.46 1.09
C GLY A 28 -3.39 5.71 2.60
N GLU A 29 -2.97 4.74 3.41
CA GLU A 29 -3.02 4.85 4.87
C GLU A 29 -2.10 5.96 5.40
N LYS A 30 -0.87 6.04 4.90
CA LYS A 30 0.10 7.08 5.26
C LYS A 30 -0.37 8.47 4.86
N TYR A 31 -0.94 8.62 3.68
CA TYR A 31 -1.51 9.89 3.24
C TYR A 31 -2.58 10.40 4.23
N LYS A 32 -3.50 9.54 4.63
CA LYS A 32 -4.53 9.88 5.62
C LYS A 32 -3.93 10.31 6.96
N ILE A 33 -2.92 9.60 7.44
CA ILE A 33 -2.23 9.90 8.69
C ILE A 33 -1.57 11.28 8.61
N TYR A 34 -0.83 11.55 7.56
CA TYR A 34 -0.13 12.84 7.40
C TYR A 34 -1.12 14.00 7.24
N PHE A 35 -2.18 13.80 6.49
CA PHE A 35 -3.24 14.79 6.35
C PHE A 35 -3.91 15.12 7.70
N GLN A 36 -4.19 14.11 8.49
CA GLN A 36 -4.74 14.27 9.83
C GLN A 36 -3.77 15.01 10.75
N LYS A 37 -2.46 14.70 10.67
CA LYS A 37 -1.43 15.41 11.46
C LYS A 37 -1.33 16.88 11.10
N VAL A 38 -1.47 17.24 9.83
CA VAL A 38 -1.54 18.64 9.41
C VAL A 38 -2.75 19.34 10.05
N ASN A 39 -3.90 18.70 10.03
CA ASN A 39 -5.11 19.26 10.65
C ASN A 39 -4.96 19.43 12.17
N GLU A 40 -4.32 18.47 12.84
CA GLU A 40 -4.03 18.58 14.28
C GLU A 40 -3.11 19.77 14.57
N CYS A 41 -2.06 19.96 13.76
CA CYS A 41 -1.15 21.11 13.87
C CYS A 41 -1.87 22.43 13.64
N ASP A 42 -2.81 22.49 12.69
CA ASP A 42 -3.60 23.68 12.42
C ASP A 42 -4.52 24.02 13.59
N LYS A 43 -5.14 23.03 14.21
CA LYS A 43 -5.95 23.21 15.42
C LYS A 43 -5.10 23.70 16.58
N ALA A 44 -3.94 23.10 16.81
CA ALA A 44 -3.02 23.53 17.86
C ALA A 44 -2.51 24.95 17.64
N SER A 45 -2.20 25.32 16.40
CA SER A 45 -1.81 26.70 16.06
C SER A 45 -2.94 27.69 16.37
N SER A 46 -4.17 27.33 16.03
CA SER A 46 -5.35 28.15 16.32
C SER A 46 -5.55 28.33 17.84
N ASP A 47 -5.41 27.24 18.61
CA ASP A 47 -5.50 27.30 20.06
C ASP A 47 -4.46 28.25 20.67
N LEU A 48 -3.22 28.18 20.20
CA LEU A 48 -2.15 29.08 20.67
C LEU A 48 -2.42 30.53 20.33
N LEU A 49 -2.93 30.82 19.13
CA LEU A 49 -3.31 32.17 18.71
C LEU A 49 -4.41 32.73 19.60
N HIS A 50 -5.41 31.93 19.95
CA HIS A 50 -6.48 32.35 20.87
C HIS A 50 -5.95 32.59 22.28
N ILE A 51 -5.04 31.77 22.78
CA ILE A 51 -4.39 31.98 24.08
C ILE A 51 -3.62 33.30 24.10
N LEU A 52 -2.84 33.57 23.04
CA LEU A 52 -2.07 34.81 22.92
C LEU A 52 -2.95 36.05 22.81
N GLU A 53 -4.13 35.92 22.19
CA GLU A 53 -5.08 37.00 21.99
C GLU A 53 -5.90 37.32 23.25
N LEU A 54 -6.41 36.29 23.92
CA LEU A 54 -7.42 36.43 24.96
C LEU A 54 -6.88 36.37 26.39
N LYS A 55 -5.72 35.79 26.60
CA LYS A 55 -5.16 35.58 27.96
C LYS A 55 -4.06 36.59 28.29
N PRO A 56 -4.11 37.27 29.43
CA PRO A 56 -3.01 38.12 29.88
C PRO A 56 -1.80 37.21 30.20
N LEU A 57 -0.71 37.40 29.48
CA LEU A 57 0.50 36.58 29.58
C LEU A 57 1.68 37.42 30.03
N THR A 58 2.52 36.85 30.90
CA THR A 58 3.83 37.40 31.23
C THR A 58 4.81 37.25 30.04
N THR A 59 5.89 38.00 30.07
CA THR A 59 6.93 37.89 29.01
C THR A 59 7.48 36.46 28.93
N SER A 60 7.68 35.79 30.05
CA SER A 60 8.14 34.40 30.13
C SER A 60 7.13 33.43 29.48
N GLU A 61 5.85 33.59 29.78
CA GLU A 61 4.78 32.79 29.17
C GLU A 61 4.67 33.01 27.67
N LYS A 62 4.76 34.25 27.20
CA LYS A 62 4.79 34.59 25.78
C LYS A 62 5.97 33.89 25.07
N ALA A 63 7.14 33.90 25.65
CA ALA A 63 8.32 33.23 25.09
C ALA A 63 8.11 31.71 24.97
N LYS A 64 7.49 31.10 26.00
CA LYS A 64 7.13 29.68 26.00
C LYS A 64 6.15 29.33 24.87
N TRP A 65 5.10 30.12 24.72
CA TRP A 65 4.11 29.89 23.67
C TRP A 65 4.66 30.15 22.27
N ALA A 66 5.56 31.13 22.11
CA ALA A 66 6.27 31.36 20.84
C ALA A 66 7.14 30.16 20.45
N THR A 67 7.83 29.56 21.40
CA THR A 67 8.60 28.33 21.20
C THR A 67 7.70 27.17 20.79
N GLN A 68 6.57 26.98 21.47
CA GLN A 68 5.58 25.95 21.09
C GLN A 68 5.03 26.18 19.69
N MET A 69 4.69 27.42 19.33
CA MET A 69 4.24 27.74 17.98
C MET A 69 5.30 27.38 16.92
N SER A 70 6.56 27.67 17.18
CA SER A 70 7.65 27.30 16.27
C SER A 70 7.73 25.80 16.05
N ILE A 71 7.61 25.00 17.10
CA ILE A 71 7.60 23.54 17.04
C ILE A 71 6.41 23.04 16.21
N ILE A 72 5.20 23.52 16.50
CA ILE A 72 3.97 23.13 15.78
C ILE A 72 4.07 23.48 14.29
N ARG A 73 4.59 24.67 13.97
CA ARG A 73 4.74 25.09 12.57
C ARG A 73 5.75 24.25 11.79
N LYS A 74 6.83 23.83 12.44
CA LYS A 74 7.83 22.92 11.84
C LYS A 74 7.26 21.53 11.62
N ASP A 75 6.54 20.99 12.61
CA ASP A 75 5.87 19.71 12.50
C ASP A 75 4.82 19.72 11.38
N ARG A 76 4.03 20.80 11.31
CA ARG A 76 3.06 21.00 10.25
C ARG A 76 3.73 20.95 8.87
N ARG A 77 4.84 21.66 8.70
CA ARG A 77 5.57 21.66 7.42
C ARG A 77 6.07 20.26 7.07
N TYR A 78 6.61 19.55 8.02
CA TYR A 78 7.06 18.17 7.82
C TYR A 78 5.93 17.26 7.34
N PHE A 79 4.81 17.27 8.03
CA PHE A 79 3.68 16.42 7.66
C PHE A 79 3.02 16.86 6.35
N LYS A 80 2.95 18.17 6.09
CA LYS A 80 2.43 18.69 4.83
C LYS A 80 3.29 18.27 3.63
N ASP A 81 4.60 18.36 3.76
CA ASP A 81 5.51 17.93 2.70
C ASP A 81 5.37 16.43 2.41
N LYS A 82 5.20 15.61 3.45
CA LYS A 82 4.92 14.19 3.30
C LYS A 82 3.57 13.91 2.63
N ALA A 83 2.53 14.62 3.03
CA ALA A 83 1.21 14.47 2.44
C ALA A 83 1.22 14.87 0.96
N GLU A 84 1.83 16.01 0.62
CA GLU A 84 1.94 16.48 -0.76
C GLU A 84 2.73 15.50 -1.64
N ALA A 85 3.79 14.89 -1.11
CA ALA A 85 4.56 13.88 -1.84
C ALA A 85 3.73 12.63 -2.20
N LEU A 86 2.76 12.26 -1.36
CA LEU A 86 1.88 11.11 -1.61
C LEU A 86 0.61 11.46 -2.36
N GLU A 87 0.22 12.73 -2.38
CA GLU A 87 -1.05 13.20 -2.95
C GLU A 87 -1.20 12.81 -4.42
N ASP A 88 -0.17 13.06 -5.22
CA ASP A 88 -0.19 12.74 -6.65
C ASP A 88 -0.40 11.24 -6.90
N ILE A 89 0.23 10.40 -6.09
CA ILE A 89 0.06 8.95 -6.18
C ILE A 89 -1.39 8.57 -5.85
N VAL A 90 -1.91 9.07 -4.74
CA VAL A 90 -3.28 8.79 -4.27
C VAL A 90 -4.31 9.28 -5.29
N GLU A 91 -4.15 10.50 -5.80
CA GLU A 91 -5.06 11.08 -6.81
C GLU A 91 -5.03 10.30 -8.11
N LYS A 92 -3.86 9.86 -8.56
CA LYS A 92 -3.70 9.07 -9.78
C LYS A 92 -4.43 7.72 -9.66
N PHE A 93 -4.20 6.99 -8.58
CA PHE A 93 -4.88 5.72 -8.35
C PHE A 93 -6.40 5.88 -8.16
N LYS A 94 -6.81 6.97 -7.50
CA LYS A 94 -8.22 7.30 -7.35
C LYS A 94 -8.89 7.59 -8.70
N SER A 95 -8.18 8.24 -9.62
CA SER A 95 -8.69 8.51 -10.97
C SER A 95 -8.90 7.23 -11.78
N TRP A 96 -8.11 6.19 -11.52
CA TRP A 96 -8.30 4.86 -12.12
C TRP A 96 -9.42 4.05 -11.47
N GLY A 97 -9.81 4.43 -10.25
CA GLY A 97 -10.97 3.90 -9.53
C GLY A 97 -10.97 2.39 -9.35
N GLN A 98 -12.18 1.82 -9.39
CA GLN A 98 -12.40 0.37 -9.24
C GLN A 98 -11.70 -0.46 -10.33
N SER A 99 -11.43 0.11 -11.50
CA SER A 99 -10.73 -0.57 -12.58
C SER A 99 -9.32 -0.99 -12.18
N PHE A 100 -8.61 -0.13 -11.43
CA PHE A 100 -7.28 -0.45 -10.95
C PHE A 100 -7.31 -1.55 -9.88
N ASP A 101 -8.20 -1.43 -8.89
CA ASP A 101 -8.37 -2.45 -7.85
C ASP A 101 -8.81 -3.80 -8.45
N GLY A 102 -9.73 -3.77 -9.41
CA GLY A 102 -10.14 -4.95 -10.15
C GLY A 102 -9.00 -5.60 -10.93
N CYS A 103 -8.15 -4.79 -11.57
CA CYS A 103 -6.96 -5.27 -12.28
C CYS A 103 -5.96 -5.94 -11.33
N MET A 104 -5.69 -5.34 -10.17
CA MET A 104 -4.80 -5.91 -9.15
C MET A 104 -5.31 -7.24 -8.61
N ASN A 105 -6.62 -7.33 -8.36
CA ASN A 105 -7.25 -8.57 -7.93
C ASN A 105 -7.16 -9.66 -9.01
N LYS A 106 -7.38 -9.30 -10.27
CA LYS A 106 -7.23 -10.24 -11.39
C LYS A 106 -5.81 -10.74 -11.55
N LEU A 107 -4.82 -9.87 -11.41
CA LEU A 107 -3.40 -10.26 -11.46
C LEU A 107 -3.06 -11.28 -10.37
N GLY A 108 -3.52 -11.05 -9.14
CA GLY A 108 -3.35 -11.99 -8.05
C GLY A 108 -4.00 -13.35 -8.33
N ASN A 109 -5.21 -13.36 -8.87
CA ASN A 109 -5.92 -14.58 -9.24
C ASN A 109 -5.22 -15.33 -10.38
N ILE A 110 -4.74 -14.63 -11.41
CA ILE A 110 -4.01 -15.22 -12.53
C ILE A 110 -2.73 -15.87 -12.04
N ALA A 111 -1.97 -15.19 -11.19
CA ALA A 111 -0.73 -15.71 -10.62
C ALA A 111 -0.99 -16.96 -9.74
N GLY A 112 -2.03 -16.92 -8.90
CA GLY A 112 -2.43 -18.05 -8.07
C GLY A 112 -2.88 -19.26 -8.90
N ASN A 113 -3.65 -19.02 -9.96
CA ASN A 113 -4.09 -20.06 -10.88
C ASN A 113 -2.92 -20.70 -11.65
N ALA A 114 -1.96 -19.89 -12.12
CA ALA A 114 -0.76 -20.38 -12.78
C ALA A 114 0.06 -21.28 -11.86
N ARG A 115 0.22 -20.87 -10.60
CA ARG A 115 0.88 -21.66 -9.57
C ARG A 115 0.20 -22.99 -9.32
N GLN A 116 -1.13 -22.97 -9.22
CA GLN A 116 -1.93 -24.17 -8.99
C GLN A 116 -1.83 -25.15 -10.16
N LYS A 117 -1.95 -24.67 -11.38
CA LYS A 117 -1.78 -25.47 -12.59
C LYS A 117 -0.40 -26.14 -12.64
N TYR A 118 0.63 -25.39 -12.30
CA TYR A 118 2.00 -25.92 -12.29
C TYR A 118 2.16 -27.00 -11.25
N ARG A 119 1.63 -26.80 -10.05
CA ARG A 119 1.68 -27.81 -8.97
C ARG A 119 0.89 -29.06 -9.32
N ASN A 120 -0.23 -28.92 -10.01
CA ASN A 120 -1.10 -30.03 -10.37
C ASN A 120 -0.60 -30.85 -11.56
N ARG A 121 0.46 -30.41 -12.25
CA ARG A 121 0.99 -31.15 -13.42
C ARG A 121 1.40 -32.57 -13.12
N GLU A 122 1.81 -32.86 -11.89
CA GLU A 122 2.24 -34.18 -11.45
C GLU A 122 1.07 -35.14 -11.20
N TYR A 123 -0.13 -34.58 -11.07
CA TYR A 123 -1.36 -35.33 -10.81
C TYR A 123 -2.23 -35.52 -12.05
N ARG A 124 -1.68 -35.22 -13.23
CA ARG A 124 -2.42 -35.42 -14.47
C ARG A 124 -2.68 -36.87 -14.75
N THR A 125 -3.93 -37.18 -15.13
CA THR A 125 -4.33 -38.48 -15.63
C THR A 125 -4.72 -38.35 -17.09
N TYR A 126 -4.46 -39.40 -17.83
CA TYR A 126 -4.84 -39.45 -19.24
C TYR A 126 -5.34 -40.84 -19.59
N THR A 127 -6.53 -40.91 -20.17
CA THR A 127 -7.10 -42.14 -20.71
C THR A 127 -7.00 -42.08 -22.23
N PRO A 128 -6.17 -42.93 -22.86
CA PRO A 128 -6.02 -42.96 -24.30
C PRO A 128 -7.32 -43.31 -25.03
N ARG A 129 -7.60 -42.63 -26.14
CA ARG A 129 -8.80 -42.88 -26.94
C ARG A 129 -8.64 -44.04 -27.90
N VAL A 130 -7.43 -44.32 -28.35
CA VAL A 130 -7.09 -45.31 -29.35
C VAL A 130 -6.33 -46.50 -28.76
N ILE A 131 -5.35 -46.22 -27.90
CA ILE A 131 -4.55 -47.26 -27.20
C ILE A 131 -5.26 -47.56 -25.88
N LYS A 132 -6.11 -48.59 -25.87
CA LYS A 132 -7.05 -48.85 -24.77
C LYS A 132 -6.39 -49.41 -23.48
N ASP A 133 -5.20 -49.97 -23.56
CA ASP A 133 -4.55 -50.66 -22.44
C ASP A 133 -3.53 -49.81 -21.66
N ALA A 134 -3.33 -48.54 -22.08
CA ALA A 134 -2.39 -47.63 -21.45
C ALA A 134 -3.09 -46.54 -20.67
N VAL A 135 -3.12 -46.62 -19.34
CA VAL A 135 -3.65 -45.58 -18.46
C VAL A 135 -2.47 -44.88 -17.77
N ILE A 136 -2.34 -43.56 -17.99
CA ILE A 136 -1.32 -42.76 -17.32
C ILE A 136 -1.88 -42.29 -15.98
N LYS A 137 -1.29 -42.78 -14.89
CA LYS A 137 -1.67 -42.38 -13.52
C LYS A 137 -0.75 -41.27 -12.99
N PRO A 138 -1.24 -40.44 -12.05
CA PRO A 138 -0.38 -39.46 -11.45
C PRO A 138 0.80 -40.08 -10.70
N LYS A 139 1.95 -39.45 -10.77
CA LYS A 139 3.12 -39.84 -9.95
C LYS A 139 2.81 -39.55 -8.48
N LYS A 140 3.05 -40.54 -7.66
CA LYS A 140 2.97 -40.35 -6.21
C LYS A 140 4.15 -39.51 -5.70
#